data_1cfb0ea5322fe5478ac3566bff785ee8
#
_entry.id   1cfb0ea5322fe5478ac3566bff785ee8
#
_cell.length_a   1.000
_cell.length_b   1.000
_cell.length_c   1.000
_cell.angle_alpha   90.00
_cell.angle_beta   90.00
_cell.angle_gamma   90.00
#
_symmetry.space_group_name_H-M   'P 1'
#
loop_
_entity.id
_entity.type
_entity.pdbx_description
1 polymer ?
#
loop_
_entity_poly.entity_id
_entity_poly.type
_entity_poly.pdbx_seq_one_letter_code
_entity_poly.pdbx_strand_id
1 'polypeptide(L)'
;NIKIAANAIDSSLVSLKVEKPQLWDLENTNLYLAKVSVYDRKTLTDVYDVPFGFRTLKFTHNNGFLLNGKRVQLKGVCMHHDLGALGTAINKSAIERQINILKSFGTNAIRTSHNPPAPELLELADKMGILILDEVFDCWASGKNENDYAVHYSEWHKKDIEALVCRDRNHPSVIMWSLGNEVEEQYHPEKGVVAYLRDIVRLYDSTRPVTFGASYPSKSAINGTELQVDVHGMNYPSGVYGGPDFYETFLNYPGHEHLSGFASESSSTISSRGVYFPKGYQITSYDLKAPSWAS
;
A
#
# COMPACT_ATOMS: atom_id res chain seq x y z
N ASN A 1 -5.53 -7.47 36.16
CA ASN A 1 -4.19 -7.54 36.78
C ASN A 1 -3.40 -8.64 36.14
N ILE A 2 -2.23 -8.32 35.60
CA ILE A 2 -1.29 -9.27 34.99
C ILE A 2 -0.19 -9.52 36.04
N LYS A 3 0.25 -10.77 36.15
CA LYS A 3 1.41 -11.12 36.95
C LYS A 3 2.51 -11.54 35.99
N ILE A 4 3.59 -10.76 35.93
CA ILE A 4 4.73 -11.03 35.07
C ILE A 4 5.89 -11.53 35.95
N ALA A 5 6.48 -12.67 35.59
CA ALA A 5 7.65 -13.20 36.26
C ALA A 5 8.89 -12.30 35.98
N ALA A 6 9.88 -12.34 36.83
CA ALA A 6 11.13 -11.62 36.59
C ALA A 6 11.77 -12.06 35.25
N ASN A 7 12.23 -11.09 34.46
CA ASN A 7 12.84 -11.31 33.14
C ASN A 7 11.90 -12.00 32.10
N ALA A 8 10.57 -11.89 32.27
CA ALA A 8 9.58 -12.39 31.35
C ALA A 8 8.83 -11.26 30.65
N ILE A 9 8.29 -11.59 29.49
CA ILE A 9 7.33 -10.74 28.75
C ILE A 9 5.99 -11.47 28.81
N ASP A 10 4.92 -10.72 29.02
CA ASP A 10 3.55 -11.22 29.00
C ASP A 10 2.65 -10.26 28.22
N SER A 11 1.52 -10.75 27.73
CA SER A 11 0.54 -9.98 26.98
C SER A 11 -0.85 -10.16 27.53
N SER A 12 -1.68 -9.13 27.41
CA SER A 12 -3.08 -9.19 27.79
C SER A 12 -3.96 -8.56 26.72
N LEU A 13 -5.07 -9.24 26.42
CA LEU A 13 -6.09 -8.72 25.53
C LEU A 13 -7.16 -7.99 26.34
N VAL A 14 -7.44 -6.74 25.93
CA VAL A 14 -8.53 -5.94 26.47
C VAL A 14 -9.46 -5.54 25.33
N SER A 15 -10.76 -5.80 25.49
CA SER A 15 -11.77 -5.39 24.51
C SER A 15 -12.62 -4.27 25.08
N LEU A 16 -12.76 -3.21 24.31
CA LEU A 16 -13.63 -2.08 24.60
C LEU A 16 -14.65 -1.92 23.49
N LYS A 17 -15.91 -1.69 23.85
CA LYS A 17 -16.97 -1.44 22.89
C LYS A 17 -17.20 0.07 22.77
N VAL A 18 -17.15 0.58 21.55
CA VAL A 18 -17.52 1.96 21.24
C VAL A 18 -18.87 1.94 20.53
N GLU A 19 -19.88 2.52 21.16
CA GLU A 19 -21.23 2.59 20.61
C GLU A 19 -21.32 3.71 19.57
N LYS A 20 -21.84 3.37 18.37
CA LYS A 20 -22.05 4.31 17.26
C LYS A 20 -20.85 5.19 16.96
N PRO A 21 -19.67 4.61 16.66
CA PRO A 21 -18.49 5.40 16.39
C PRO A 21 -18.69 6.32 15.17
N GLN A 22 -18.09 7.50 15.23
CA GLN A 22 -17.96 8.34 14.04
C GLN A 22 -16.91 7.72 13.13
N LEU A 23 -17.31 7.46 11.89
CA LEU A 23 -16.44 6.78 10.94
C LEU A 23 -15.41 7.75 10.36
N TRP A 24 -14.22 7.22 10.10
CA TRP A 24 -13.18 7.91 9.34
C TRP A 24 -13.46 7.75 7.84
N ASP A 25 -13.37 8.84 7.09
CA ASP A 25 -13.38 8.84 5.63
C ASP A 25 -12.49 9.97 5.06
N LEU A 26 -12.52 10.18 3.76
CA LEU A 26 -11.71 11.18 3.06
C LEU A 26 -12.03 12.63 3.43
N GLU A 27 -13.23 12.89 3.90
CA GLU A 27 -13.73 14.23 4.27
C GLU A 27 -13.83 14.39 5.78
N ASN A 28 -14.22 13.32 6.47
CA ASN A 28 -14.41 13.26 7.92
C ASN A 28 -13.34 12.37 8.56
N THR A 29 -12.21 12.96 8.84
CA THR A 29 -11.03 12.26 9.38
C THR A 29 -11.16 12.04 10.91
N ASN A 30 -12.25 11.39 11.34
CA ASN A 30 -12.51 11.14 12.74
C ASN A 30 -11.52 10.11 13.33
N LEU A 31 -10.68 10.58 14.22
CA LEU A 31 -9.71 9.75 14.94
C LEU A 31 -10.07 9.63 16.42
N TYR A 32 -9.77 8.49 16.97
CA TYR A 32 -9.87 8.16 18.39
C TYR A 32 -8.48 7.95 18.96
N LEU A 33 -8.37 8.06 20.27
CA LEU A 33 -7.12 7.82 20.99
C LEU A 33 -7.34 6.73 22.04
N ALA A 34 -6.68 5.59 21.85
CA ALA A 34 -6.62 4.57 22.88
C ALA A 34 -5.44 4.89 23.80
N LYS A 35 -5.75 5.26 25.03
CA LYS A 35 -4.73 5.52 26.07
C LYS A 35 -4.50 4.28 26.89
N VAL A 36 -3.32 3.69 26.77
CA VAL A 36 -2.87 2.54 27.55
C VAL A 36 -2.01 3.04 28.70
N SER A 37 -2.45 2.80 29.93
CA SER A 37 -1.70 3.20 31.12
C SER A 37 -1.28 1.95 31.91
N VAL A 38 -0.02 1.84 32.19
CA VAL A 38 0.55 0.73 32.96
C VAL A 38 0.85 1.19 34.39
N TYR A 39 0.41 0.40 35.35
CA TYR A 39 0.61 0.70 36.76
C TYR A 39 1.35 -0.44 37.47
N ASP A 40 2.35 -0.11 38.26
CA ASP A 40 2.83 -0.99 39.31
C ASP A 40 2.07 -0.63 40.61
N ARG A 41 1.13 -1.54 40.97
CA ARG A 41 0.17 -1.31 42.08
C ARG A 41 -0.66 -0.03 41.84
N LYS A 42 -0.33 1.08 42.50
CA LYS A 42 -1.02 2.38 42.35
C LYS A 42 -0.15 3.44 41.64
N THR A 43 1.09 3.11 41.32
CA THR A 43 2.02 4.03 40.70
C THR A 43 1.93 3.89 39.18
N LEU A 44 1.62 4.96 38.48
CA LEU A 44 1.70 5.02 37.02
C LEU A 44 3.15 4.87 36.58
N THR A 45 3.46 3.84 35.78
CA THR A 45 4.81 3.52 35.34
C THR A 45 5.02 3.83 33.86
N ASP A 46 3.96 3.72 33.04
CA ASP A 46 4.06 4.00 31.62
C ASP A 46 2.70 4.41 31.03
N VAL A 47 2.72 5.20 29.97
CA VAL A 47 1.54 5.61 29.19
C VAL A 47 1.89 5.53 27.71
N TYR A 48 1.04 4.85 26.96
CA TYR A 48 1.14 4.76 25.50
C TYR A 48 -0.17 5.19 24.86
N ASP A 49 -0.12 6.18 24.00
CA ASP A 49 -1.26 6.72 23.27
C ASP A 49 -1.26 6.19 21.85
N VAL A 50 -2.33 5.51 21.45
CA VAL A 50 -2.50 4.90 20.12
C VAL A 50 -3.64 5.59 19.39
N PRO A 51 -3.37 6.41 18.38
CA PRO A 51 -4.41 6.93 17.52
C PRO A 51 -4.96 5.82 16.60
N PHE A 52 -6.26 5.85 16.35
CA PHE A 52 -6.90 4.91 15.43
C PHE A 52 -8.23 5.49 14.90
N GLY A 53 -8.83 4.85 13.90
CA GLY A 53 -10.13 5.24 13.38
C GLY A 53 -11.01 4.05 13.03
N PHE A 54 -12.33 4.26 13.04
CA PHE A 54 -13.30 3.25 12.60
C PHE A 54 -13.69 3.48 11.16
N ARG A 55 -13.63 2.46 10.34
CA ARG A 55 -14.14 2.44 8.97
C ARG A 55 -14.42 1.03 8.52
N THR A 56 -15.14 0.88 7.43
CA THR A 56 -15.32 -0.39 6.73
C THR A 56 -14.73 -0.31 5.33
N LEU A 57 -14.06 -1.37 4.91
CA LEU A 57 -13.44 -1.51 3.60
C LEU A 57 -14.09 -2.70 2.89
N LYS A 58 -14.42 -2.53 1.61
CA LYS A 58 -14.86 -3.64 0.78
C LYS A 58 -14.41 -3.42 -0.65
N PHE A 59 -13.72 -4.40 -1.20
CA PHE A 59 -13.40 -4.48 -2.61
C PHE A 59 -14.36 -5.46 -3.27
N THR A 60 -14.87 -5.11 -4.42
CA THR A 60 -15.89 -5.89 -5.12
C THR A 60 -15.60 -5.95 -6.61
N HIS A 61 -15.95 -7.05 -7.23
CA HIS A 61 -15.78 -7.24 -8.67
C HIS A 61 -16.48 -6.14 -9.48
N ASN A 62 -17.76 -5.90 -9.24
CA ASN A 62 -18.58 -5.02 -10.09
C ASN A 62 -18.66 -3.55 -9.64
N ASN A 63 -18.42 -3.27 -8.34
CA ASN A 63 -18.56 -1.92 -7.79
C ASN A 63 -17.24 -1.30 -7.35
N GLY A 64 -16.12 -2.00 -7.53
CA GLY A 64 -14.80 -1.56 -7.11
C GLY A 64 -14.69 -1.39 -5.59
N PHE A 65 -14.00 -0.35 -5.14
CA PHE A 65 -13.74 -0.08 -3.74
C PHE A 65 -14.89 0.68 -3.06
N LEU A 66 -15.31 0.19 -1.89
CA LEU A 66 -16.30 0.82 -1.03
C LEU A 66 -15.66 1.18 0.31
N LEU A 67 -15.71 2.46 0.67
CA LEU A 67 -15.37 2.97 2.00
C LEU A 67 -16.67 3.32 2.74
N ASN A 68 -16.89 2.70 3.90
CA ASN A 68 -18.12 2.89 4.68
C ASN A 68 -19.40 2.65 3.85
N GLY A 69 -19.36 1.66 2.95
CA GLY A 69 -20.46 1.33 2.07
C GLY A 69 -20.67 2.26 0.87
N LYS A 70 -19.90 3.35 0.74
CA LYS A 70 -19.94 4.27 -0.40
C LYS A 70 -18.82 3.94 -1.39
N ARG A 71 -19.15 3.94 -2.69
CA ARG A 71 -18.16 3.75 -3.74
C ARG A 71 -17.17 4.91 -3.77
N VAL A 72 -15.89 4.59 -3.75
CA VAL A 72 -14.79 5.55 -3.89
C VAL A 72 -13.94 5.14 -5.08
N GLN A 73 -13.79 6.04 -6.04
CA GLN A 73 -12.83 5.87 -7.12
C GLN A 73 -11.44 6.22 -6.60
N LEU A 74 -10.51 5.27 -6.68
CA LEU A 74 -9.12 5.51 -6.32
C LEU A 74 -8.47 6.37 -7.40
N LYS A 75 -8.04 7.56 -7.03
CA LYS A 75 -7.28 8.50 -7.86
C LYS A 75 -5.92 8.64 -7.20
N GLY A 76 -5.05 7.69 -7.48
CA GLY A 76 -3.81 7.50 -6.76
C GLY A 76 -2.57 7.90 -7.54
N VAL A 77 -1.50 8.05 -6.79
CA VAL A 77 -0.13 8.17 -7.29
C VAL A 77 0.75 7.13 -6.64
N CYS A 78 1.76 6.65 -7.38
CA CYS A 78 2.89 5.94 -6.80
C CYS A 78 3.89 6.98 -6.30
N MET A 79 4.19 6.95 -5.00
CA MET A 79 5.06 7.93 -4.39
C MET A 79 6.27 7.24 -3.77
N HIS A 80 7.41 7.51 -4.31
CA HIS A 80 8.69 7.08 -3.74
C HIS A 80 9.06 7.95 -2.54
N HIS A 81 9.83 7.40 -1.62
CA HIS A 81 10.30 8.13 -0.45
C HIS A 81 11.39 9.13 -0.83
N ASP A 82 10.99 10.27 -1.37
CA ASP A 82 11.85 11.33 -1.86
C ASP A 82 11.22 12.71 -1.59
N LEU A 83 11.98 13.57 -0.94
CA LEU A 83 11.61 14.96 -0.65
C LEU A 83 12.43 15.97 -1.47
N GLY A 84 12.85 15.58 -2.67
CA GLY A 84 13.63 16.43 -3.58
C GLY A 84 15.01 16.78 -3.02
N ALA A 85 15.30 18.03 -2.77
CA ALA A 85 16.61 18.46 -2.25
C ALA A 85 16.96 17.89 -0.87
N LEU A 86 15.97 17.38 -0.13
CA LEU A 86 16.16 16.73 1.16
C LEU A 86 16.48 15.22 1.02
N GLY A 87 16.35 14.66 -0.18
CA GLY A 87 16.52 13.23 -0.43
C GLY A 87 15.53 12.42 0.40
N THR A 88 16.02 11.42 1.11
CA THR A 88 15.22 10.53 1.97
C THR A 88 15.10 11.01 3.43
N ALA A 89 15.58 12.20 3.75
CA ALA A 89 15.45 12.76 5.09
C ALA A 89 13.98 13.06 5.41
N ILE A 90 13.50 12.58 6.56
CA ILE A 90 12.12 12.76 6.97
C ILE A 90 11.91 14.20 7.43
N ASN A 91 10.96 14.87 6.78
CA ASN A 91 10.51 16.21 7.18
C ASN A 91 8.99 16.29 7.06
N LYS A 92 8.31 16.34 8.19
CA LYS A 92 6.84 16.30 8.25
C LYS A 92 6.17 17.41 7.47
N SER A 93 6.71 18.64 7.54
CA SER A 93 6.15 19.77 6.78
C SER A 93 6.33 19.62 5.27
N ALA A 94 7.43 18.99 4.83
CA ALA A 94 7.62 18.70 3.42
C ALA A 94 6.66 17.60 2.92
N ILE A 95 6.42 16.57 3.72
CA ILE A 95 5.43 15.52 3.42
C ILE A 95 4.01 16.13 3.37
N GLU A 96 3.65 16.96 4.35
CA GLU A 96 2.37 17.66 4.38
C GLU A 96 2.17 18.53 3.12
N ARG A 97 3.20 19.24 2.70
CA ARG A 97 3.20 20.01 1.46
C ARG A 97 2.97 19.12 0.24
N GLN A 98 3.63 17.96 0.14
CA GLN A 98 3.41 17.01 -0.95
C GLN A 98 1.95 16.54 -0.98
N ILE A 99 1.39 16.14 0.15
CA ILE A 99 -0.01 15.70 0.25
C ILE A 99 -0.96 16.83 -0.18
N ASN A 100 -0.74 18.06 0.27
CA ASN A 100 -1.56 19.21 -0.12
C ASN A 100 -1.53 19.46 -1.64
N ILE A 101 -0.37 19.35 -2.26
CA ILE A 101 -0.23 19.48 -3.72
C ILE A 101 -1.02 18.34 -4.41
N LEU A 102 -0.85 17.09 -3.99
CA LEU A 102 -1.56 15.95 -4.56
C LEU A 102 -3.08 16.12 -4.43
N LYS A 103 -3.57 16.53 -3.28
CA LYS A 103 -5.00 16.82 -3.08
C LYS A 103 -5.51 17.92 -3.99
N SER A 104 -4.71 18.93 -4.28
CA SER A 104 -5.10 20.02 -5.20
C SER A 104 -5.34 19.54 -6.64
N PHE A 105 -4.75 18.39 -7.01
CA PHE A 105 -5.02 17.71 -8.29
C PHE A 105 -6.17 16.70 -8.22
N GLY A 106 -6.80 16.55 -7.05
CA GLY A 106 -7.87 15.59 -6.84
C GLY A 106 -7.40 14.17 -6.50
N THR A 107 -6.11 14.00 -6.15
CA THR A 107 -5.56 12.73 -5.64
C THR A 107 -6.18 12.41 -4.29
N ASN A 108 -6.59 11.16 -4.10
CA ASN A 108 -7.15 10.65 -2.85
C ASN A 108 -6.47 9.39 -2.33
N ALA A 109 -5.47 8.87 -3.05
CA ALA A 109 -4.75 7.66 -2.66
C ALA A 109 -3.25 7.78 -2.99
N ILE A 110 -2.42 7.14 -2.18
CA ILE A 110 -0.98 7.00 -2.39
C ILE A 110 -0.62 5.51 -2.25
N ARG A 111 0.14 4.99 -3.21
CA ARG A 111 0.87 3.74 -3.06
C ARG A 111 2.31 4.06 -2.68
N THR A 112 2.79 3.47 -1.60
CA THR A 112 4.14 3.72 -1.08
C THR A 112 5.16 2.88 -1.84
N SER A 113 5.52 3.34 -3.02
CA SER A 113 6.40 2.62 -3.96
C SER A 113 7.86 2.71 -3.54
N HIS A 114 8.60 1.68 -3.45
CA HIS A 114 8.22 0.27 -3.30
C HIS A 114 8.86 -0.21 -2.01
N ASN A 115 8.51 0.41 -0.90
CA ASN A 115 9.11 0.17 0.42
C ASN A 115 8.22 0.75 1.55
N PRO A 116 8.45 0.35 2.80
CA PRO A 116 7.76 0.89 3.95
C PRO A 116 7.86 2.41 4.03
N PRO A 117 6.74 3.12 4.22
CA PRO A 117 6.74 4.58 4.33
C PRO A 117 7.29 5.07 5.67
N ALA A 118 7.63 6.35 5.75
CA ALA A 118 7.84 7.01 7.01
C ALA A 118 6.53 7.07 7.82
N PRO A 119 6.56 6.83 9.14
CA PRO A 119 5.35 6.89 9.99
C PRO A 119 4.62 8.24 9.87
N GLU A 120 5.36 9.33 9.68
CA GLU A 120 4.82 10.68 9.51
C GLU A 120 3.90 10.81 8.30
N LEU A 121 4.15 10.02 7.23
CA LEU A 121 3.26 9.97 6.06
C LEU A 121 1.89 9.42 6.46
N LEU A 122 1.86 8.33 7.22
CA LEU A 122 0.62 7.69 7.66
C LEU A 122 -0.17 8.56 8.64
N GLU A 123 0.53 9.19 9.61
CA GLU A 123 -0.09 10.16 10.51
C GLU A 123 -0.74 11.33 9.77
N LEU A 124 -0.09 11.83 8.74
CA LEU A 124 -0.63 12.91 7.90
C LEU A 124 -1.77 12.41 7.02
N ALA A 125 -1.66 11.20 6.45
CA ALA A 125 -2.70 10.59 5.65
C ALA A 125 -4.00 10.41 6.47
N ASP A 126 -3.89 9.94 7.71
CA ASP A 126 -5.02 9.83 8.63
C ASP A 126 -5.71 11.18 8.88
N LYS A 127 -4.93 12.25 9.09
CA LYS A 127 -5.44 13.59 9.38
C LYS A 127 -5.97 14.32 8.18
N MET A 128 -5.39 14.06 7.02
CA MET A 128 -5.68 14.80 5.79
C MET A 128 -6.65 14.06 4.87
N GLY A 129 -7.08 12.84 5.21
CA GLY A 129 -8.01 12.06 4.41
C GLY A 129 -7.40 11.60 3.08
N ILE A 130 -6.30 10.87 3.14
CA ILE A 130 -5.66 10.20 2.00
C ILE A 130 -5.63 8.71 2.27
N LEU A 131 -5.99 7.90 1.29
CA LEU A 131 -5.92 6.44 1.35
C LEU A 131 -4.49 5.98 1.06
N ILE A 132 -4.04 4.95 1.76
CA ILE A 132 -2.70 4.39 1.59
C ILE A 132 -2.78 2.92 1.17
N LEU A 133 -2.08 2.59 0.09
CA LEU A 133 -1.63 1.24 -0.21
C LEU A 133 -0.22 1.11 0.35
N ASP A 134 -0.10 0.39 1.44
CA ASP A 134 1.15 0.27 2.18
C ASP A 134 1.97 -0.90 1.66
N GLU A 135 3.11 -0.59 1.02
CA GLU A 135 3.91 -1.58 0.31
C GLU A 135 5.19 -1.91 1.07
N VAL A 136 5.46 -3.21 1.21
CA VAL A 136 6.56 -3.69 2.05
C VAL A 136 7.87 -3.88 1.26
N PHE A 137 7.81 -4.38 0.00
CA PHE A 137 9.01 -4.73 -0.77
C PHE A 137 8.92 -4.26 -2.22
N ASP A 138 10.07 -3.96 -2.83
CA ASP A 138 10.19 -3.84 -4.28
C ASP A 138 10.45 -5.19 -4.95
N CYS A 139 11.27 -6.04 -4.34
CA CYS A 139 11.58 -7.38 -4.83
C CYS A 139 11.56 -8.39 -3.68
N TRP A 140 11.56 -9.70 -4.03
CA TRP A 140 11.64 -10.79 -3.05
C TRP A 140 13.00 -11.50 -3.16
N ALA A 141 12.99 -12.85 -3.19
CA ALA A 141 14.22 -13.62 -3.28
C ALA A 141 14.96 -13.43 -4.62
N SER A 142 14.22 -13.18 -5.68
CA SER A 142 14.79 -12.82 -6.98
C SER A 142 14.97 -11.31 -7.05
N GLY A 143 16.21 -10.85 -7.03
CA GLY A 143 16.54 -9.43 -7.09
C GLY A 143 16.37 -8.84 -8.48
N LYS A 144 16.14 -7.53 -8.54
CA LYS A 144 16.13 -6.73 -9.76
C LYS A 144 17.49 -6.09 -10.03
N ASN A 145 18.25 -5.85 -8.96
CA ASN A 145 19.56 -5.22 -8.98
C ASN A 145 20.52 -5.96 -8.04
N GLU A 146 21.83 -5.75 -8.22
CA GLU A 146 22.89 -6.44 -7.49
C GLU A 146 22.79 -6.30 -5.95
N ASN A 147 22.42 -5.13 -5.46
CA ASN A 147 22.42 -4.79 -4.04
C ASN A 147 21.04 -4.37 -3.54
N ASP A 148 19.98 -4.97 -4.05
CA ASP A 148 18.63 -4.71 -3.59
C ASP A 148 18.22 -5.58 -2.39
N TYR A 149 16.94 -5.53 -2.02
CA TYR A 149 16.43 -6.24 -0.85
C TYR A 149 16.59 -7.78 -0.92
N ALA A 150 16.73 -8.35 -2.12
CA ALA A 150 16.85 -9.80 -2.28
C ALA A 150 17.99 -10.40 -1.47
N VAL A 151 19.08 -9.64 -1.26
CA VAL A 151 20.24 -10.10 -0.44
C VAL A 151 19.87 -10.32 1.04
N HIS A 152 18.79 -9.68 1.51
CA HIS A 152 18.30 -9.78 2.88
C HIS A 152 17.03 -10.62 3.02
N TYR A 153 16.32 -10.87 1.93
CA TYR A 153 15.00 -11.46 1.90
C TYR A 153 14.88 -12.76 2.72
N SER A 154 15.79 -13.68 2.52
CA SER A 154 15.72 -15.01 3.17
C SER A 154 15.71 -14.95 4.69
N GLU A 155 16.39 -13.99 5.28
CA GLU A 155 16.49 -13.80 6.73
C GLU A 155 15.42 -12.86 7.29
N TRP A 156 15.05 -11.80 6.54
CA TRP A 156 14.35 -10.65 7.10
C TRP A 156 12.88 -10.53 6.70
N HIS A 157 12.44 -11.12 5.60
CA HIS A 157 11.09 -10.89 5.07
C HIS A 157 9.94 -11.06 6.09
N LYS A 158 10.03 -12.08 6.97
CA LYS A 158 9.02 -12.29 8.03
C LYS A 158 9.04 -11.16 9.06
N LYS A 159 10.23 -10.79 9.51
CA LYS A 159 10.43 -9.75 10.53
C LYS A 159 9.99 -8.38 10.00
N ASP A 160 10.27 -8.12 8.74
CA ASP A 160 9.94 -6.85 8.11
C ASP A 160 8.44 -6.72 7.84
N ILE A 161 7.78 -7.79 7.40
CA ILE A 161 6.30 -7.82 7.30
C ILE A 161 5.66 -7.64 8.68
N GLU A 162 6.13 -8.35 9.70
CA GLU A 162 5.65 -8.20 11.07
C GLU A 162 5.81 -6.76 11.55
N ALA A 163 7.00 -6.19 11.38
CA ALA A 163 7.31 -4.83 11.80
C ALA A 163 6.41 -3.80 11.12
N LEU A 164 6.26 -3.88 9.79
CA LEU A 164 5.38 -3.00 9.02
C LEU A 164 3.94 -3.10 9.50
N VAL A 165 3.36 -4.31 9.47
CA VAL A 165 1.94 -4.51 9.78
C VAL A 165 1.64 -4.14 11.23
N CYS A 166 2.48 -4.52 12.19
CA CYS A 166 2.29 -4.17 13.59
C CYS A 166 2.41 -2.67 13.85
N ARG A 167 3.28 -1.98 13.13
CA ARG A 167 3.43 -0.52 13.22
C ARG A 167 2.20 0.20 12.66
N ASP A 168 1.71 -0.24 11.49
CA ASP A 168 0.82 0.57 10.65
C ASP A 168 -0.66 0.15 10.69
N ARG A 169 -0.98 -1.02 11.25
CA ARG A 169 -2.37 -1.54 11.28
C ARG A 169 -3.40 -0.69 12.01
N ASN A 170 -2.98 0.28 12.82
CA ASN A 170 -3.90 1.18 13.52
C ASN A 170 -4.28 2.42 12.70
N HIS A 171 -3.59 2.69 11.58
CA HIS A 171 -3.89 3.80 10.69
C HIS A 171 -5.15 3.50 9.86
N PRO A 172 -6.24 4.28 10.01
CA PRO A 172 -7.44 4.08 9.19
C PRO A 172 -7.23 4.40 7.72
N SER A 173 -6.25 5.24 7.38
CA SER A 173 -5.86 5.56 6.01
C SER A 173 -5.30 4.37 5.24
N VAL A 174 -4.65 3.42 5.91
CA VAL A 174 -4.15 2.19 5.29
C VAL A 174 -5.34 1.29 4.93
N ILE A 175 -5.55 1.08 3.63
CA ILE A 175 -6.69 0.31 3.10
C ILE A 175 -6.29 -1.07 2.56
N MET A 176 -5.01 -1.30 2.30
CA MET A 176 -4.50 -2.51 1.67
C MET A 176 -3.01 -2.68 1.98
N TRP A 177 -2.60 -3.92 2.15
CA TRP A 177 -1.19 -4.31 2.26
C TRP A 177 -0.69 -4.78 0.90
N SER A 178 0.37 -4.17 0.40
CA SER A 178 1.01 -4.58 -0.85
C SER A 178 2.31 -5.33 -0.58
N LEU A 179 2.39 -6.56 -1.08
CA LEU A 179 3.51 -7.47 -0.81
C LEU A 179 4.77 -7.14 -1.61
N GLY A 180 4.62 -6.46 -2.74
CA GLY A 180 5.75 -6.17 -3.60
C GLY A 180 5.37 -5.64 -4.96
N ASN A 181 6.37 -5.40 -5.79
CA ASN A 181 6.24 -4.82 -7.11
C ASN A 181 6.97 -5.64 -8.16
N GLU A 182 6.25 -6.05 -9.21
CA GLU A 182 6.83 -6.69 -10.41
C GLU A 182 7.89 -7.77 -10.11
N VAL A 183 7.55 -8.61 -9.16
CA VAL A 183 8.45 -9.64 -8.64
C VAL A 183 8.57 -10.82 -9.62
N GLU A 184 9.75 -11.41 -9.73
CA GLU A 184 9.97 -12.56 -10.64
C GLU A 184 9.13 -13.79 -10.24
N GLU A 185 8.91 -13.97 -8.93
CA GLU A 185 8.15 -15.10 -8.39
C GLU A 185 6.69 -15.13 -8.82
N GLN A 186 6.14 -14.01 -9.32
CA GLN A 186 4.78 -13.95 -9.86
C GLN A 186 4.57 -14.85 -11.09
N TYR A 187 5.64 -15.21 -11.78
CA TYR A 187 5.59 -16.12 -12.94
C TYR A 187 5.59 -17.59 -12.56
N HIS A 188 5.70 -17.88 -11.26
CA HIS A 188 5.77 -19.20 -10.69
C HIS A 188 4.70 -19.42 -9.60
N PRO A 189 3.39 -19.32 -9.95
CA PRO A 189 2.31 -19.44 -8.97
C PRO A 189 2.30 -20.78 -8.24
N GLU A 190 2.81 -21.83 -8.86
CA GLU A 190 2.96 -23.17 -8.27
C GLU A 190 3.86 -23.21 -7.03
N LYS A 191 4.75 -22.24 -6.88
CA LYS A 191 5.62 -22.12 -5.68
C LYS A 191 4.90 -21.53 -4.47
N GLY A 192 3.73 -20.89 -4.69
CA GLY A 192 2.90 -20.37 -3.60
C GLY A 192 3.52 -19.23 -2.78
N VAL A 193 4.53 -18.53 -3.31
CA VAL A 193 5.25 -17.47 -2.57
C VAL A 193 4.32 -16.32 -2.21
N VAL A 194 3.44 -15.92 -3.13
CA VAL A 194 2.46 -14.86 -2.89
C VAL A 194 1.52 -15.22 -1.75
N ALA A 195 0.93 -16.43 -1.82
CA ALA A 195 0.05 -16.94 -0.76
C ALA A 195 0.77 -17.03 0.59
N TYR A 196 2.01 -17.48 0.59
CA TYR A 196 2.83 -17.57 1.79
C TYR A 196 3.05 -16.18 2.44
N LEU A 197 3.42 -15.17 1.68
CA LEU A 197 3.63 -13.82 2.20
C LEU A 197 2.32 -13.18 2.68
N ARG A 198 1.20 -13.38 1.93
CA ARG A 198 -0.13 -12.99 2.36
C ARG A 198 -0.50 -13.59 3.72
N ASP A 199 -0.21 -14.86 3.91
CA ASP A 199 -0.56 -15.55 5.15
C ASP A 199 0.26 -15.03 6.34
N ILE A 200 1.51 -14.58 6.11
CA ILE A 200 2.29 -13.87 7.15
C ILE A 200 1.60 -12.56 7.54
N VAL A 201 1.18 -11.73 6.58
CA VAL A 201 0.43 -10.49 6.87
C VAL A 201 -0.80 -10.80 7.72
N ARG A 202 -1.55 -11.85 7.38
CA ARG A 202 -2.79 -12.25 8.08
C ARG A 202 -2.59 -12.70 9.52
N LEU A 203 -1.38 -13.09 9.90
CA LEU A 203 -1.06 -13.35 11.32
C LEU A 203 -1.20 -12.09 12.18
N TYR A 204 -0.99 -10.91 11.61
CA TYR A 204 -0.93 -9.64 12.32
C TYR A 204 -2.11 -8.71 11.99
N ASP A 205 -2.68 -8.80 10.79
CA ASP A 205 -3.89 -8.09 10.37
C ASP A 205 -4.69 -8.90 9.33
N SER A 206 -5.87 -9.34 9.74
CA SER A 206 -6.86 -10.01 8.89
C SER A 206 -7.98 -9.08 8.42
N THR A 207 -7.92 -7.78 8.73
CA THR A 207 -9.01 -6.83 8.46
C THR A 207 -8.87 -6.11 7.13
N ARG A 208 -7.67 -6.08 6.57
CA ARG A 208 -7.37 -5.46 5.27
C ARG A 208 -7.06 -6.50 4.23
N PRO A 209 -7.43 -6.25 2.97
CA PRO A 209 -7.02 -7.10 1.86
C PRO A 209 -5.51 -6.96 1.59
N VAL A 210 -4.97 -8.01 1.00
CA VAL A 210 -3.59 -8.11 0.57
C VAL A 210 -3.53 -8.10 -0.96
N THR A 211 -2.55 -7.40 -1.50
CA THR A 211 -2.25 -7.27 -2.93
C THR A 211 -0.76 -7.32 -3.22
N PHE A 212 -0.38 -7.19 -4.45
CA PHE A 212 0.94 -6.78 -4.95
C PHE A 212 0.77 -6.12 -6.32
N GLY A 213 1.77 -5.35 -6.78
CA GLY A 213 1.79 -4.80 -8.12
C GLY A 213 2.31 -5.84 -9.11
N ALA A 214 1.40 -6.49 -9.84
CA ALA A 214 1.79 -7.47 -10.86
C ALA A 214 2.33 -6.78 -12.11
N SER A 215 3.49 -7.23 -12.60
CA SER A 215 4.05 -6.69 -13.83
C SER A 215 3.19 -7.07 -15.02
N TYR A 216 3.28 -6.27 -16.03
CA TYR A 216 2.55 -6.25 -17.29
C TYR A 216 1.55 -7.41 -17.47
N PRO A 217 0.27 -7.10 -17.68
CA PRO A 217 -0.86 -8.01 -17.40
C PRO A 217 -0.83 -9.34 -18.16
N SER A 218 -0.16 -9.40 -19.30
CA SER A 218 -0.22 -10.58 -20.20
C SER A 218 0.39 -11.85 -19.62
N LYS A 219 1.22 -11.76 -18.59
CA LYS A 219 1.97 -12.92 -18.07
C LYS A 219 1.59 -13.33 -16.65
N SER A 220 1.10 -12.41 -15.83
CA SER A 220 0.86 -12.67 -14.40
C SER A 220 -0.57 -12.43 -13.94
N ALA A 221 -1.42 -11.88 -14.79
CA ALA A 221 -2.79 -11.57 -14.40
C ALA A 221 -3.78 -12.72 -14.61
N ILE A 222 -3.39 -13.78 -15.31
CA ILE A 222 -4.22 -14.97 -15.54
C ILE A 222 -3.30 -16.22 -15.58
N ASN A 223 -2.50 -16.41 -14.58
CA ASN A 223 -1.65 -17.60 -14.45
C ASN A 223 -1.85 -18.36 -13.14
N GLY A 224 -2.78 -17.91 -12.32
CA GLY A 224 -3.06 -18.44 -10.98
C GLY A 224 -2.46 -17.60 -9.83
N THR A 225 -1.61 -16.63 -10.12
CA THR A 225 -1.07 -15.71 -9.11
C THR A 225 -2.15 -14.76 -8.58
N GLU A 226 -3.07 -14.34 -9.46
CA GLU A 226 -4.22 -13.52 -9.12
C GLU A 226 -5.15 -14.16 -8.07
N LEU A 227 -5.15 -15.48 -7.99
CA LEU A 227 -5.93 -16.24 -7.01
C LEU A 227 -5.27 -16.29 -5.61
N GLN A 228 -4.02 -15.83 -5.51
CA GLN A 228 -3.25 -15.89 -4.26
C GLN A 228 -3.35 -14.62 -3.42
N VAL A 229 -4.00 -13.58 -3.93
CA VAL A 229 -4.25 -12.30 -3.25
C VAL A 229 -5.74 -12.02 -3.11
N ASP A 230 -6.09 -11.05 -2.28
CA ASP A 230 -7.50 -10.66 -2.06
C ASP A 230 -7.99 -9.68 -3.13
N VAL A 231 -7.09 -8.80 -3.59
CA VAL A 231 -7.32 -7.83 -4.66
C VAL A 231 -6.11 -7.83 -5.57
N HIS A 232 -6.33 -8.04 -6.88
CA HIS A 232 -5.23 -8.11 -7.82
C HIS A 232 -4.80 -6.72 -8.30
N GLY A 233 -3.57 -6.33 -8.00
CA GLY A 233 -2.94 -5.11 -8.51
C GLY A 233 -2.28 -5.37 -9.86
N MET A 234 -2.62 -4.56 -10.86
CA MET A 234 -2.08 -4.67 -12.21
C MET A 234 -1.32 -3.40 -12.58
N ASN A 235 -0.06 -3.56 -12.91
CA ASN A 235 0.70 -2.45 -13.48
C ASN A 235 0.36 -2.31 -14.97
N TYR A 236 -0.02 -1.10 -15.38
CA TYR A 236 -0.30 -0.72 -16.76
C TYR A 236 -1.40 -1.55 -17.47
N PRO A 237 -2.59 -1.77 -16.86
CA PRO A 237 -3.62 -2.63 -17.46
C PRO A 237 -4.29 -2.02 -18.68
N SER A 238 -4.20 -0.72 -18.92
CA SER A 238 -4.91 0.01 -19.96
C SER A 238 -4.14 0.11 -21.29
N GLY A 239 -3.28 -0.86 -21.60
CA GLY A 239 -2.65 -0.93 -22.90
C GLY A 239 -1.60 0.12 -23.19
N VAL A 240 -0.85 0.53 -22.18
CA VAL A 240 0.26 1.51 -22.24
C VAL A 240 1.22 1.30 -23.41
N TYR A 241 1.40 0.06 -23.83
CA TYR A 241 2.24 -0.30 -24.95
C TYR A 241 1.43 -0.68 -26.23
N GLY A 242 0.23 -0.12 -26.37
CA GLY A 242 -0.61 -0.32 -27.57
C GLY A 242 -1.39 -1.64 -27.58
N GLY A 243 -1.47 -2.34 -26.46
CA GLY A 243 -2.28 -3.54 -26.30
C GLY A 243 -3.75 -3.23 -25.95
N PRO A 244 -4.63 -4.24 -25.97
CA PRO A 244 -6.02 -4.10 -25.55
C PRO A 244 -6.09 -3.75 -24.05
N ASP A 245 -7.24 -3.18 -23.65
CA ASP A 245 -7.53 -2.95 -22.22
C ASP A 245 -7.61 -4.31 -21.50
N PHE A 246 -6.55 -4.58 -20.76
CA PHE A 246 -6.41 -5.85 -20.06
C PHE A 246 -7.26 -5.89 -18.79
N TYR A 247 -7.64 -4.75 -18.25
CA TYR A 247 -8.49 -4.68 -17.07
C TYR A 247 -9.87 -5.31 -17.35
N GLU A 248 -10.46 -4.99 -18.52
CA GLU A 248 -11.71 -5.62 -18.94
C GLU A 248 -11.53 -7.12 -19.20
N THR A 249 -10.41 -7.51 -19.81
CA THR A 249 -10.09 -8.94 -20.02
C THR A 249 -9.99 -9.67 -18.69
N PHE A 250 -9.33 -9.12 -17.71
CA PHE A 250 -9.21 -9.70 -16.36
C PHE A 250 -10.56 -9.84 -15.68
N LEU A 251 -11.40 -8.80 -15.70
CA LEU A 251 -12.72 -8.85 -15.06
C LEU A 251 -13.67 -9.84 -15.71
N ASN A 252 -13.59 -9.99 -17.03
CA ASN A 252 -14.48 -10.88 -17.78
C ASN A 252 -13.92 -12.29 -17.99
N TYR A 253 -12.76 -12.61 -17.39
CA TYR A 253 -12.18 -13.93 -17.52
C TYR A 253 -12.99 -14.97 -16.75
N PRO A 254 -13.31 -16.13 -17.36
CA PRO A 254 -14.09 -17.19 -16.70
C PRO A 254 -13.42 -17.64 -15.39
N GLY A 255 -14.20 -17.62 -14.31
CA GLY A 255 -13.70 -17.94 -12.97
C GLY A 255 -13.27 -16.73 -12.13
N HIS A 256 -13.24 -15.52 -12.70
CA HIS A 256 -12.89 -14.29 -11.99
C HIS A 256 -14.08 -13.52 -11.41
N GLU A 257 -15.30 -14.05 -11.48
CA GLU A 257 -16.54 -13.37 -11.05
C GLU A 257 -16.53 -12.90 -9.59
N HIS A 258 -15.65 -13.47 -8.80
CA HIS A 258 -15.47 -13.15 -7.38
C HIS A 258 -14.21 -12.32 -7.10
N LEU A 259 -13.34 -12.14 -8.08
CA LEU A 259 -12.08 -11.42 -7.91
C LEU A 259 -12.30 -9.91 -8.07
N SER A 260 -11.49 -9.15 -7.36
CA SER A 260 -11.40 -7.70 -7.52
C SER A 260 -10.02 -7.33 -8.04
N GLY A 261 -9.96 -6.34 -8.92
CA GLY A 261 -8.71 -5.83 -9.46
C GLY A 261 -8.66 -4.30 -9.45
N PHE A 262 -7.47 -3.75 -9.54
CA PHE A 262 -7.25 -2.33 -9.72
C PHE A 262 -5.94 -2.08 -10.47
N ALA A 263 -5.80 -0.89 -11.07
CA ALA A 263 -4.53 -0.47 -11.63
C ALA A 263 -3.62 -0.02 -10.49
N SER A 264 -2.58 -0.80 -10.17
CA SER A 264 -1.55 -0.43 -9.19
C SER A 264 -0.57 0.60 -9.73
N GLU A 265 -0.35 0.57 -11.04
CA GLU A 265 0.29 1.62 -11.84
C GLU A 265 -0.48 1.76 -13.16
N SER A 266 -0.70 3.00 -13.63
CA SER A 266 -1.52 3.22 -14.82
C SER A 266 -0.76 3.89 -15.94
N SER A 267 -0.15 5.02 -15.73
CA SER A 267 0.66 5.69 -16.74
C SER A 267 2.00 6.11 -16.17
N SER A 268 3.02 5.94 -16.99
CA SER A 268 4.37 6.38 -16.68
C SER A 268 4.71 7.55 -17.59
N THR A 269 4.61 8.75 -17.10
CA THR A 269 4.96 9.93 -17.87
C THR A 269 6.46 10.18 -17.77
N ILE A 270 7.14 10.17 -18.91
CA ILE A 270 8.54 10.57 -18.97
C ILE A 270 8.62 12.07 -18.67
N SER A 271 9.40 12.42 -17.64
CA SER A 271 9.53 13.81 -17.23
C SER A 271 10.14 14.64 -18.34
N SER A 272 9.47 15.71 -18.72
CA SER A 272 10.02 16.75 -19.58
C SER A 272 10.69 17.89 -18.81
N ARG A 273 10.73 17.80 -17.47
CA ARG A 273 11.34 18.84 -16.62
C ARG A 273 12.82 18.99 -16.94
N GLY A 274 13.24 20.22 -17.28
CA GLY A 274 14.60 20.51 -17.68
C GLY A 274 14.88 20.26 -19.17
N VAL A 275 13.92 19.74 -19.92
CA VAL A 275 14.00 19.52 -21.37
C VAL A 275 13.19 20.61 -22.06
N TYR A 276 13.85 21.68 -22.43
CA TYR A 276 13.20 22.81 -23.12
C TYR A 276 13.29 22.71 -24.64
N PHE A 277 14.14 21.81 -25.13
CA PHE A 277 14.32 21.51 -26.55
C PHE A 277 14.25 19.99 -26.73
N PRO A 278 13.36 19.46 -27.59
CA PRO A 278 13.13 18.02 -27.75
C PRO A 278 14.27 17.30 -28.52
N LYS A 279 15.44 17.88 -28.60
CA LYS A 279 16.61 17.27 -29.23
C LYS A 279 17.77 17.30 -28.25
N GLY A 280 18.23 16.14 -27.86
CA GLY A 280 19.37 16.01 -26.96
C GLY A 280 19.47 14.66 -26.28
N TYR A 281 20.12 14.63 -25.15
CA TYR A 281 20.49 13.41 -24.43
C TYR A 281 19.37 12.84 -23.54
N GLN A 282 18.22 13.50 -23.48
CA GLN A 282 17.09 13.04 -22.64
C GLN A 282 16.00 12.49 -23.54
N ILE A 283 15.57 11.29 -23.23
CA ILE A 283 14.41 10.66 -23.88
C ILE A 283 13.16 11.27 -23.29
N THR A 284 12.36 11.89 -24.14
CA THR A 284 11.06 12.47 -23.79
C THR A 284 9.96 11.78 -24.57
N SER A 285 8.71 12.07 -24.24
CA SER A 285 7.56 11.62 -25.05
C SER A 285 7.63 12.11 -26.49
N TYR A 286 8.27 13.23 -26.74
CA TYR A 286 8.54 13.74 -28.11
C TYR A 286 9.54 12.86 -28.87
N ASP A 287 10.59 12.41 -28.21
CA ASP A 287 11.63 11.58 -28.84
C ASP A 287 11.11 10.19 -29.18
N LEU A 288 10.19 9.69 -28.40
CA LEU A 288 9.55 8.39 -28.63
C LEU A 288 8.42 8.45 -29.67
N LYS A 289 8.11 9.62 -30.22
CA LYS A 289 7.07 9.84 -31.27
C LYS A 289 5.75 9.19 -30.94
N ALA A 290 5.28 9.38 -29.77
CA ALA A 290 3.97 8.96 -29.37
C ALA A 290 3.92 8.31 -28.12
N PRO A 291 4.14 8.05 -27.23
CA PRO A 291 3.19 7.11 -26.62
C PRO A 291 2.10 7.84 -25.91
N SER A 292 0.92 7.37 -26.17
CA SER A 292 -0.29 7.76 -25.48
C SER A 292 -0.21 7.67 -23.94
N TRP A 293 0.76 6.97 -23.41
CA TRP A 293 1.01 6.89 -21.97
C TRP A 293 1.88 8.03 -21.43
N ALA A 294 2.50 8.79 -22.28
CA ALA A 294 3.35 9.92 -21.91
C ALA A 294 2.69 11.29 -22.10
N SER A 295 1.46 11.31 -22.58
CA SER A 295 0.69 12.54 -22.83
C SER A 295 -0.34 12.81 -21.73
#